data_357230c7b1d5e3a5817907ed9652441e
#
_entry.id   357230c7b1d5e3a5817907ed9652441e
#
_cell.length_a   1.000
_cell.length_b   1.000
_cell.length_c   1.000
_cell.angle_alpha   90.00
_cell.angle_beta   90.00
_cell.angle_gamma   90.00
#
_symmetry.space_group_name_H-M   'P 1'
#
loop_
_entity.id
_entity.type
_entity.pdbx_description
1 polymer ?
#
loop_
_entity_poly.entity_id
_entity_poly.type
_entity_poly.pdbx_seq_one_letter_code
_entity_poly.pdbx_strand_id
1 'polypeptide(L)'
;MNAPRFFCAAACALGLFWSSTDARAYCLTHGCSDKKQACEYDERGCLQTGPLLHWASSCVSFDLQRVASPLRAISYDAAHAAIVAGFSQWLNADCGGGLGPSITISDYGPVDCRKAEYNQDSPNANIFMFRDDAWPYENAIDTLALTTLIFNADNGEIYDADVEVNTVQSPMSLGDVGPDDIDFSSVITHEIGHFLGLSHSDVQGSTMRPSYAPGQTSMATIEFDDVQGICAALPPERETKSTSCDPRHGFSSECAIPESKCALTPGSPGGLASALVALLGLSSTMLRRRSRPSTRRP
;
A
#
# COMPACT_ATOMS: atom_id res chain seq x y z
N MET A 1 -26.96 29.73 75.74
CA MET A 1 -25.75 29.07 75.32
C MET A 1 -26.07 28.37 73.99
N ASN A 2 -25.76 29.02 72.87
CA ASN A 2 -26.07 28.50 71.54
C ASN A 2 -24.81 27.81 70.97
N ALA A 3 -24.94 26.52 70.60
CA ALA A 3 -23.88 25.77 69.95
C ALA A 3 -24.01 25.90 68.39
N PRO A 4 -22.91 26.12 67.67
CA PRO A 4 -22.98 26.23 66.22
C PRO A 4 -23.00 24.83 65.57
N ARG A 5 -23.91 24.66 64.61
CA ARG A 5 -24.02 23.47 63.73
C ARG A 5 -23.02 23.64 62.57
N PHE A 6 -22.03 22.77 62.49
CA PHE A 6 -21.14 22.64 61.31
C PHE A 6 -21.84 21.80 60.26
N PHE A 7 -22.11 22.40 59.09
CA PHE A 7 -22.48 21.67 57.87
C PHE A 7 -21.21 21.21 57.17
N CYS A 8 -21.02 19.89 57.08
CA CYS A 8 -19.99 19.31 56.26
C CYS A 8 -20.56 19.16 54.84
N ALA A 9 -20.09 19.97 53.91
CA ALA A 9 -20.40 19.80 52.48
C ALA A 9 -19.45 18.75 51.89
N ALA A 10 -19.99 17.58 51.57
CA ALA A 10 -19.29 16.56 50.82
C ALA A 10 -19.30 16.96 49.32
N ALA A 11 -18.15 17.39 48.81
CA ALA A 11 -17.95 17.59 47.38
C ALA A 11 -17.75 16.23 46.71
N CYS A 12 -18.79 15.74 45.99
CA CYS A 12 -18.66 14.62 45.05
C CYS A 12 -17.85 15.07 43.83
N ALA A 13 -16.57 14.74 43.78
CA ALA A 13 -15.78 14.84 42.56
C ALA A 13 -16.23 13.74 41.59
N LEU A 14 -17.12 14.07 40.65
CA LEU A 14 -17.41 13.25 39.49
C LEU A 14 -16.17 13.27 38.59
N GLY A 15 -15.34 12.23 38.69
CA GLY A 15 -14.28 11.94 37.76
C GLY A 15 -14.91 11.57 36.40
N LEU A 16 -14.90 12.50 35.48
CA LEU A 16 -15.15 12.24 34.07
C LEU A 16 -13.96 11.41 33.55
N PHE A 17 -14.09 10.07 33.56
CA PHE A 17 -13.25 9.22 32.74
C PHE A 17 -13.61 9.51 31.28
N TRP A 18 -12.88 10.41 30.65
CA TRP A 18 -12.82 10.45 29.21
C TRP A 18 -12.09 9.17 28.79
N SER A 19 -12.87 8.18 28.34
CA SER A 19 -12.33 7.14 27.50
C SER A 19 -11.90 7.85 26.20
N SER A 20 -10.62 8.13 26.06
CA SER A 20 -10.05 8.46 24.77
C SER A 20 -10.28 7.21 23.90
N THR A 21 -11.31 7.23 23.08
CA THR A 21 -11.34 6.38 21.91
C THR A 21 -10.14 6.86 21.07
N ASP A 22 -9.11 6.04 20.99
CA ASP A 22 -8.02 6.29 20.05
C ASP A 22 -8.66 6.49 18.69
N ALA A 23 -8.70 7.72 18.25
CA ALA A 23 -9.16 8.06 16.90
C ALA A 23 -8.08 7.57 15.93
N ARG A 24 -8.17 6.29 15.55
CA ARG A 24 -7.32 5.73 14.50
C ARG A 24 -7.73 6.39 13.20
N ALA A 25 -6.80 7.00 12.51
CA ALA A 25 -7.06 7.70 11.27
C ALA A 25 -6.60 6.89 10.04
N TYR A 26 -5.60 6.01 10.21
CA TYR A 26 -5.16 5.06 9.17
C TYR A 26 -6.22 4.00 8.86
N CYS A 27 -6.20 3.50 7.64
CA CYS A 27 -6.99 2.33 7.24
C CYS A 27 -6.09 1.13 6.95
N LEU A 28 -6.56 -0.06 7.34
CA LEU A 28 -5.97 -1.33 6.94
C LEU A 28 -6.73 -1.91 5.74
N THR A 29 -6.05 -2.70 4.93
CA THR A 29 -6.66 -3.32 3.76
C THR A 29 -7.49 -4.52 4.15
N HIS A 30 -8.74 -4.56 3.70
CA HIS A 30 -9.65 -5.69 3.85
C HIS A 30 -10.01 -6.29 2.49
N GLY A 31 -10.20 -7.60 2.45
CA GLY A 31 -10.61 -8.32 1.25
C GLY A 31 -12.12 -8.43 1.16
N CYS A 32 -12.78 -7.43 0.55
CA CYS A 32 -14.23 -7.51 0.30
C CYS A 32 -14.53 -7.81 -1.17
N SER A 33 -15.59 -8.54 -1.41
CA SER A 33 -16.11 -8.80 -2.75
C SER A 33 -17.63 -8.59 -2.76
N ASP A 34 -18.10 -7.60 -3.49
CA ASP A 34 -19.53 -7.30 -3.66
C ASP A 34 -20.35 -8.47 -4.21
N LYS A 35 -19.68 -9.46 -4.80
CA LYS A 35 -20.33 -10.69 -5.26
C LYS A 35 -20.74 -11.61 -4.11
N LYS A 36 -20.08 -11.50 -2.95
CA LYS A 36 -20.34 -12.35 -1.78
C LYS A 36 -21.11 -11.63 -0.68
N GLN A 37 -20.82 -10.34 -0.47
CA GLN A 37 -21.44 -9.50 0.56
C GLN A 37 -21.28 -8.03 0.19
N ALA A 38 -22.15 -7.16 0.72
CA ALA A 38 -21.97 -5.72 0.57
C ALA A 38 -20.68 -5.28 1.26
N CYS A 39 -19.88 -4.44 0.58
CA CYS A 39 -18.70 -3.84 1.15
C CYS A 39 -19.10 -2.60 1.97
N GLU A 40 -18.85 -2.63 3.26
CA GLU A 40 -19.19 -1.56 4.20
C GLU A 40 -17.96 -0.73 4.53
N TYR A 41 -18.11 0.58 4.55
CA TYR A 41 -17.06 1.54 4.86
C TYR A 41 -17.43 2.32 6.12
N ASP A 42 -16.44 2.67 6.93
CA ASP A 42 -16.65 3.58 8.06
C ASP A 42 -16.77 5.04 7.59
N GLU A 43 -16.99 5.95 8.53
CA GLU A 43 -17.15 7.40 8.26
C GLU A 43 -15.92 8.04 7.60
N ARG A 44 -14.75 7.42 7.69
CA ARG A 44 -13.48 7.84 7.09
C ARG A 44 -13.26 7.24 5.71
N GLY A 45 -14.12 6.33 5.27
CA GLY A 45 -13.95 5.59 4.02
C GLY A 45 -13.08 4.34 4.13
N CYS A 46 -12.71 3.90 5.35
CA CYS A 46 -12.00 2.64 5.53
C CYS A 46 -12.95 1.46 5.35
N LEU A 47 -12.59 0.51 4.51
CA LEU A 47 -13.33 -0.74 4.34
C LEU A 47 -13.29 -1.55 5.64
N GLN A 48 -14.45 -2.01 6.09
CA GLN A 48 -14.61 -2.73 7.36
C GLN A 48 -15.03 -4.21 7.17
N THR A 49 -15.37 -4.59 5.95
CA THR A 49 -15.92 -5.91 5.63
C THR A 49 -14.87 -6.81 5.04
N GLY A 50 -14.96 -8.10 5.36
CA GLY A 50 -14.05 -9.13 4.86
C GLY A 50 -12.80 -9.31 5.74
N PRO A 51 -11.95 -10.29 5.43
CA PRO A 51 -10.76 -10.56 6.21
C PRO A 51 -9.74 -9.43 6.06
N LEU A 52 -9.02 -9.12 7.14
CA LEU A 52 -7.88 -8.21 7.12
C LEU A 52 -6.75 -8.85 6.32
N LEU A 53 -6.22 -8.11 5.33
CA LEU A 53 -5.10 -8.61 4.52
C LEU A 53 -3.79 -8.51 5.30
N HIS A 54 -2.99 -9.57 5.23
CA HIS A 54 -1.74 -9.65 5.96
C HIS A 54 -0.76 -10.64 5.34
N TRP A 55 0.51 -10.36 5.44
CA TRP A 55 1.56 -11.32 5.17
C TRP A 55 1.66 -12.35 6.29
N ALA A 56 1.56 -13.64 5.99
CA ALA A 56 1.67 -14.70 6.98
C ALA A 56 3.11 -15.00 7.39
N SER A 57 4.09 -14.66 6.56
CA SER A 57 5.52 -14.76 6.86
C SER A 57 6.04 -13.51 7.58
N SER A 58 7.13 -13.66 8.35
CA SER A 58 7.91 -12.53 8.87
C SER A 58 8.97 -12.02 7.90
N CYS A 59 9.08 -12.61 6.72
CA CYS A 59 9.93 -12.14 5.62
C CYS A 59 9.16 -12.20 4.31
N VAL A 60 9.36 -11.19 3.46
CA VAL A 60 8.77 -11.13 2.10
C VAL A 60 9.85 -10.63 1.14
N SER A 61 9.95 -11.24 -0.03
CA SER A 61 10.83 -10.75 -1.09
C SER A 61 10.15 -9.65 -1.89
N PHE A 62 10.97 -8.83 -2.53
CA PHE A 62 10.56 -7.98 -3.63
C PHE A 62 11.55 -8.13 -4.79
N ASP A 63 11.08 -7.78 -5.96
CA ASP A 63 11.80 -7.88 -7.22
C ASP A 63 11.58 -6.61 -8.02
N LEU A 64 12.55 -6.22 -8.84
CA LEU A 64 12.43 -5.04 -9.70
C LEU A 64 12.59 -5.43 -11.17
N GLN A 65 11.69 -4.94 -12.02
CA GLN A 65 11.82 -5.06 -13.46
C GLN A 65 13.18 -4.55 -13.94
N ARG A 66 13.94 -5.40 -14.64
CA ARG A 66 15.34 -5.16 -15.03
C ARG A 66 15.59 -3.85 -15.80
N VAL A 67 14.66 -3.46 -16.64
CA VAL A 67 14.84 -2.26 -17.49
C VAL A 67 14.39 -0.96 -16.82
N ALA A 68 13.70 -1.04 -15.68
CA ALA A 68 13.08 0.10 -15.01
C ALA A 68 12.29 0.99 -16.00
N SER A 69 12.51 2.33 -16.04
CA SER A 69 11.80 3.22 -16.95
C SER A 69 12.74 4.03 -17.85
N PRO A 70 13.08 3.52 -19.04
CA PRO A 70 13.79 4.30 -20.06
C PRO A 70 13.02 5.55 -20.48
N LEU A 71 11.68 5.51 -20.54
CA LEU A 71 10.83 6.64 -20.90
C LEU A 71 11.04 7.85 -19.98
N ARG A 72 11.26 7.60 -18.69
CA ARG A 72 11.47 8.64 -17.66
C ARG A 72 12.94 8.82 -17.27
N ALA A 73 13.85 8.16 -17.99
CA ALA A 73 15.28 8.15 -17.68
C ALA A 73 15.60 7.68 -16.24
N ILE A 74 14.76 6.81 -15.69
CA ILE A 74 14.96 6.17 -14.40
C ILE A 74 15.69 4.85 -14.64
N SER A 75 16.94 4.75 -14.22
CA SER A 75 17.73 3.54 -14.32
C SER A 75 17.31 2.49 -13.29
N TYR A 76 17.70 1.22 -13.52
CA TYR A 76 17.49 0.15 -12.54
C TYR A 76 18.07 0.53 -11.17
N ASP A 77 19.32 0.95 -11.11
CA ASP A 77 19.99 1.26 -9.84
C ASP A 77 19.31 2.42 -9.09
N ALA A 78 18.86 3.43 -9.83
CA ALA A 78 18.15 4.57 -9.23
C ALA A 78 16.77 4.17 -8.70
N ALA A 79 15.99 3.40 -9.48
CA ALA A 79 14.70 2.88 -9.05
C ALA A 79 14.85 1.94 -7.85
N HIS A 80 15.82 1.04 -7.90
CA HIS A 80 16.14 0.11 -6.82
C HIS A 80 16.47 0.84 -5.52
N ALA A 81 17.36 1.84 -5.59
CA ALA A 81 17.72 2.64 -4.42
C ALA A 81 16.49 3.35 -3.80
N ALA A 82 15.59 3.88 -4.63
CA ALA A 82 14.36 4.53 -4.16
C ALA A 82 13.40 3.53 -3.51
N ILE A 83 13.24 2.32 -4.07
CA ILE A 83 12.40 1.26 -3.50
C ILE A 83 12.95 0.81 -2.14
N VAL A 84 14.27 0.57 -2.05
CA VAL A 84 14.93 0.20 -0.78
C VAL A 84 14.78 1.30 0.25
N ALA A 85 14.92 2.57 -0.13
CA ALA A 85 14.69 3.71 0.75
C ALA A 85 13.23 3.77 1.22
N GLY A 86 12.27 3.55 0.33
CA GLY A 86 10.85 3.47 0.66
C GLY A 86 10.54 2.37 1.67
N PHE A 87 11.01 1.14 1.44
CA PHE A 87 10.87 0.06 2.44
C PHE A 87 11.51 0.46 3.79
N SER A 88 12.67 1.11 3.75
CA SER A 88 13.35 1.53 4.98
C SER A 88 12.53 2.54 5.79
N GLN A 89 11.73 3.41 5.15
CA GLN A 89 10.80 4.29 5.87
C GLN A 89 9.83 3.48 6.73
N TRP A 90 9.19 2.48 6.13
CA TRP A 90 8.20 1.65 6.80
C TRP A 90 8.80 0.75 7.87
N LEU A 91 9.92 0.09 7.58
CA LEU A 91 10.56 -0.88 8.48
C LEU A 91 11.21 -0.24 9.70
N ASN A 92 11.61 1.04 9.61
CA ASN A 92 12.18 1.79 10.73
C ASN A 92 11.12 2.50 11.59
N ALA A 93 9.83 2.28 11.33
CA ALA A 93 8.77 2.80 12.19
C ALA A 93 8.93 2.30 13.63
N ASP A 94 8.84 3.21 14.61
CA ASP A 94 8.87 2.84 16.03
C ASP A 94 7.45 2.45 16.49
N CYS A 95 7.24 1.17 16.67
CA CYS A 95 5.99 0.61 17.17
C CYS A 95 5.89 0.60 18.71
N GLY A 96 6.80 1.28 19.37
CA GLY A 96 6.88 1.39 20.82
C GLY A 96 7.99 0.51 21.42
N GLY A 97 8.65 1.06 22.44
CA GLY A 97 9.73 0.38 23.13
C GLY A 97 10.98 0.10 22.29
N GLY A 98 11.16 0.78 21.19
CA GLY A 98 12.26 0.56 20.24
C GLY A 98 12.08 -0.67 19.36
N LEU A 99 10.85 -1.19 19.26
CA LEU A 99 10.49 -2.31 18.39
C LEU A 99 9.92 -1.77 17.06
N GLY A 100 10.31 -2.40 15.95
CA GLY A 100 9.76 -2.11 14.62
C GLY A 100 8.63 -3.08 14.22
N PRO A 101 8.05 -2.89 13.01
CA PRO A 101 7.10 -3.84 12.44
C PRO A 101 7.69 -5.25 12.32
N SER A 102 6.87 -6.28 12.54
CA SER A 102 7.29 -7.70 12.55
C SER A 102 7.47 -8.29 11.17
N ILE A 103 8.19 -7.60 10.29
CA ILE A 103 8.49 -8.05 8.93
C ILE A 103 9.90 -7.64 8.53
N THR A 104 10.53 -8.45 7.71
CA THR A 104 11.76 -8.12 6.99
C THR A 104 11.53 -8.24 5.50
N ILE A 105 12.28 -7.49 4.73
CA ILE A 105 12.20 -7.48 3.27
C ILE A 105 13.52 -7.98 2.70
N SER A 106 13.42 -8.87 1.72
CA SER A 106 14.56 -9.42 1.00
C SER A 106 14.49 -9.06 -0.48
N ASP A 107 15.54 -8.48 -0.98
CA ASP A 107 15.72 -8.18 -2.41
C ASP A 107 16.17 -9.44 -3.14
N TYR A 108 15.39 -9.90 -4.14
CA TYR A 108 15.72 -11.06 -4.97
C TYR A 108 16.29 -10.64 -6.34
N GLY A 109 16.38 -9.33 -6.58
CA GLY A 109 17.10 -8.75 -7.70
C GLY A 109 16.25 -8.48 -8.93
N PRO A 110 16.89 -8.36 -10.10
CA PRO A 110 16.22 -8.00 -11.32
C PRO A 110 15.45 -9.16 -11.94
N VAL A 111 14.20 -8.88 -12.34
CA VAL A 111 13.33 -9.82 -13.05
C VAL A 111 12.97 -9.33 -14.45
N ASP A 112 12.67 -10.24 -15.34
CA ASP A 112 12.28 -9.93 -16.73
C ASP A 112 10.75 -9.91 -16.93
N CYS A 113 10.02 -10.03 -15.84
CA CYS A 113 8.57 -9.99 -15.80
C CYS A 113 7.99 -8.64 -16.22
N ARG A 114 6.83 -8.67 -16.93
CA ARG A 114 6.12 -7.50 -17.42
C ARG A 114 4.62 -7.55 -17.16
N LYS A 115 4.19 -8.43 -16.26
CA LYS A 115 2.78 -8.62 -15.94
C LYS A 115 2.63 -8.77 -14.43
N ALA A 116 1.59 -8.13 -13.89
CA ALA A 116 1.08 -8.44 -12.58
C ALA A 116 0.32 -9.77 -12.70
N GLU A 117 0.88 -10.85 -12.18
CA GLU A 117 0.28 -12.18 -12.26
C GLU A 117 0.68 -13.07 -11.09
N TYR A 118 -0.25 -13.88 -10.68
CA TYR A 118 -0.03 -14.90 -9.65
C TYR A 118 -0.28 -16.30 -10.20
N ASN A 119 0.69 -17.17 -10.04
CA ASN A 119 0.62 -18.57 -10.42
C ASN A 119 0.22 -19.42 -9.22
N GLN A 120 -0.89 -20.15 -9.34
CA GLN A 120 -1.42 -20.95 -8.23
C GLN A 120 -0.58 -22.20 -7.93
N ASP A 121 0.12 -22.73 -8.93
CA ASP A 121 0.84 -24.02 -8.86
C ASP A 121 2.30 -23.90 -9.31
N SER A 122 2.81 -22.70 -9.50
CA SER A 122 4.16 -22.42 -10.02
C SER A 122 4.82 -21.27 -9.25
N PRO A 123 6.14 -21.11 -9.37
CA PRO A 123 6.87 -20.01 -8.75
C PRO A 123 6.35 -18.63 -9.15
N ASN A 124 6.50 -17.66 -8.25
CA ASN A 124 6.03 -16.27 -8.37
C ASN A 124 7.15 -15.28 -8.09
N ALA A 125 6.87 -14.01 -8.23
CA ALA A 125 7.70 -12.89 -7.80
C ALA A 125 6.81 -11.71 -7.42
N ASN A 126 7.15 -10.99 -6.36
CA ASN A 126 6.48 -9.73 -5.98
C ASN A 126 7.19 -8.57 -6.67
N ILE A 127 6.62 -8.05 -7.74
CA ILE A 127 7.37 -7.24 -8.71
C ILE A 127 7.01 -5.76 -8.63
N PHE A 128 8.04 -4.93 -8.65
CA PHE A 128 7.91 -3.51 -8.97
C PHE A 128 8.22 -3.32 -10.45
N MET A 129 7.24 -2.83 -11.22
CA MET A 129 7.36 -2.71 -12.66
C MET A 129 6.89 -1.35 -13.19
N PHE A 130 7.44 -0.95 -14.33
CA PHE A 130 7.14 0.32 -15.00
C PHE A 130 6.33 0.07 -16.27
N ARG A 131 5.27 0.86 -16.45
CA ARG A 131 4.41 0.84 -17.62
C ARG A 131 4.77 1.99 -18.57
N ASP A 132 5.87 1.81 -19.30
CA ASP A 132 6.37 2.81 -20.25
C ASP A 132 5.62 2.80 -21.57
N ASP A 133 5.04 1.65 -21.96
CA ASP A 133 4.39 1.49 -23.26
C ASP A 133 2.89 1.83 -23.21
N ALA A 134 2.17 1.26 -22.24
CA ALA A 134 0.73 1.46 -22.09
C ALA A 134 0.29 1.19 -20.64
N TRP A 135 -0.69 1.97 -20.16
CA TRP A 135 -1.40 1.69 -18.93
C TRP A 135 -2.61 0.81 -19.23
N PRO A 136 -2.66 -0.44 -18.72
CA PRO A 136 -3.67 -1.40 -19.12
C PRO A 136 -5.02 -1.25 -18.42
N TYR A 137 -5.14 -0.30 -17.51
CA TYR A 137 -6.33 -0.11 -16.68
C TYR A 137 -7.11 1.14 -17.06
N GLU A 138 -8.35 1.24 -16.57
CA GLU A 138 -9.14 2.47 -16.66
C GLU A 138 -8.53 3.60 -15.84
N ASN A 139 -8.96 4.86 -16.09
CA ASN A 139 -8.50 6.06 -15.38
C ASN A 139 -6.97 6.32 -15.45
N ALA A 140 -6.36 5.99 -16.58
CA ALA A 140 -4.92 6.14 -16.81
C ALA A 140 -4.37 7.54 -16.48
N ILE A 141 -5.17 8.60 -16.64
CA ILE A 141 -4.74 9.99 -16.41
C ILE A 141 -4.64 10.31 -14.91
N ASP A 142 -5.47 9.67 -14.09
CA ASP A 142 -5.58 9.97 -12.67
C ASP A 142 -4.86 8.94 -11.79
N THR A 143 -4.34 7.85 -12.38
CA THR A 143 -3.66 6.78 -11.65
C THR A 143 -2.16 6.87 -11.86
N LEU A 144 -1.40 7.12 -10.79
CA LEU A 144 0.06 7.22 -10.81
C LEU A 144 0.74 5.86 -10.72
N ALA A 145 0.20 4.98 -9.91
CA ALA A 145 0.65 3.61 -9.73
C ALA A 145 -0.49 2.74 -9.22
N LEU A 146 -0.30 1.44 -9.19
CA LEU A 146 -1.27 0.46 -8.72
C LEU A 146 -0.56 -0.70 -8.03
N THR A 147 -0.93 -0.98 -6.79
CA THR A 147 -0.55 -2.20 -6.10
C THR A 147 -1.66 -3.23 -6.21
N THR A 148 -1.36 -4.38 -6.80
CA THR A 148 -2.27 -5.52 -6.92
C THR A 148 -1.91 -6.57 -5.88
N LEU A 149 -2.85 -6.91 -5.00
CA LEU A 149 -2.68 -7.96 -3.99
C LEU A 149 -3.49 -9.19 -4.36
N ILE A 150 -2.85 -10.36 -4.37
CA ILE A 150 -3.52 -11.65 -4.45
C ILE A 150 -3.52 -12.26 -3.06
N PHE A 151 -4.69 -12.66 -2.58
CA PHE A 151 -4.86 -13.11 -1.21
C PHE A 151 -5.90 -14.23 -1.07
N ASN A 152 -5.86 -14.92 0.06
CA ASN A 152 -6.88 -15.88 0.45
C ASN A 152 -8.16 -15.15 0.92
N ALA A 153 -9.26 -15.36 0.21
CA ALA A 153 -10.54 -14.71 0.50
C ALA A 153 -11.19 -15.12 1.84
N ASP A 154 -10.74 -16.22 2.44
CA ASP A 154 -11.32 -16.72 3.69
C ASP A 154 -10.59 -16.17 4.93
N ASN A 155 -9.27 -15.93 4.84
CA ASN A 155 -8.46 -15.53 5.98
C ASN A 155 -7.62 -14.26 5.79
N GLY A 156 -7.56 -13.70 4.55
CA GLY A 156 -6.82 -12.48 4.25
C GLY A 156 -5.31 -12.64 4.06
N GLU A 157 -4.80 -13.87 4.04
CA GLU A 157 -3.37 -14.12 3.81
C GLU A 157 -2.96 -13.66 2.41
N ILE A 158 -2.03 -12.70 2.33
CA ILE A 158 -1.47 -12.21 1.07
C ILE A 158 -0.53 -13.27 0.51
N TYR A 159 -0.70 -13.59 -0.76
CA TYR A 159 0.09 -14.55 -1.50
C TYR A 159 1.09 -13.91 -2.45
N ASP A 160 0.73 -12.72 -2.94
CA ASP A 160 1.45 -12.02 -3.99
C ASP A 160 1.13 -10.54 -3.96
N ALA A 161 2.10 -9.69 -4.31
CA ALA A 161 1.94 -8.25 -4.37
C ALA A 161 2.77 -7.66 -5.51
N ASP A 162 2.09 -7.15 -6.54
CA ASP A 162 2.73 -6.49 -7.67
C ASP A 162 2.45 -4.99 -7.67
N VAL A 163 3.49 -4.20 -7.91
CA VAL A 163 3.41 -2.76 -8.00
C VAL A 163 3.69 -2.31 -9.43
N GLU A 164 2.73 -1.63 -10.04
CA GLU A 164 2.81 -1.11 -11.40
C GLU A 164 2.85 0.41 -11.38
N VAL A 165 3.91 1.01 -11.93
CA VAL A 165 4.06 2.46 -12.01
C VAL A 165 3.65 2.97 -13.39
N ASN A 166 2.70 3.90 -13.45
CA ASN A 166 2.18 4.47 -14.69
C ASN A 166 3.11 5.56 -15.25
N THR A 167 4.21 5.15 -15.79
CA THR A 167 5.20 6.06 -16.38
C THR A 167 4.81 6.60 -17.76
N VAL A 168 3.96 5.90 -18.48
CA VAL A 168 3.50 6.36 -19.81
C VAL A 168 2.66 7.65 -19.71
N GLN A 169 1.81 7.78 -18.70
CA GLN A 169 0.92 8.94 -18.53
C GLN A 169 1.49 9.97 -17.54
N SER A 170 2.25 9.54 -16.54
CA SER A 170 2.70 10.40 -15.46
C SER A 170 4.16 10.82 -15.67
N PRO A 171 4.48 12.14 -15.57
CA PRO A 171 5.84 12.64 -15.70
C PRO A 171 6.64 12.34 -14.42
N MET A 172 6.93 11.05 -14.20
CA MET A 172 7.72 10.61 -13.05
C MET A 172 9.13 11.15 -13.12
N SER A 173 9.61 11.70 -12.00
CA SER A 173 10.96 12.22 -11.81
C SER A 173 11.58 11.62 -10.54
N LEU A 174 12.88 11.45 -10.52
CA LEU A 174 13.63 10.96 -9.37
C LEU A 174 14.82 11.87 -9.12
N GLY A 175 14.91 12.44 -7.92
CA GLY A 175 15.91 13.41 -7.53
C GLY A 175 15.39 14.84 -7.61
N ASP A 176 15.78 15.60 -8.62
CA ASP A 176 15.29 16.97 -8.81
C ASP A 176 13.86 16.93 -9.38
N VAL A 177 12.88 17.22 -8.53
CA VAL A 177 11.46 17.20 -8.88
C VAL A 177 11.00 18.61 -9.26
N GLY A 178 10.64 18.77 -10.54
CA GLY A 178 10.08 20.02 -11.06
C GLY A 178 8.64 20.26 -10.56
N PRO A 179 8.12 21.48 -10.74
CA PRO A 179 6.78 21.85 -10.22
C PRO A 179 5.63 21.10 -10.88
N ASP A 180 5.84 20.53 -12.05
CA ASP A 180 4.85 19.76 -12.80
C ASP A 180 5.15 18.24 -12.80
N ASP A 181 6.26 17.84 -12.16
CA ASP A 181 6.70 16.46 -12.11
C ASP A 181 6.06 15.71 -10.94
N ILE A 182 6.00 14.40 -11.06
CA ILE A 182 5.58 13.47 -10.02
C ILE A 182 6.82 12.85 -9.39
N ASP A 183 7.02 13.03 -8.09
CA ASP A 183 8.14 12.42 -7.38
C ASP A 183 7.97 10.90 -7.28
N PHE A 184 8.86 10.16 -7.95
CA PHE A 184 8.85 8.70 -7.91
C PHE A 184 9.04 8.16 -6.48
N SER A 185 9.88 8.80 -5.66
CA SER A 185 10.11 8.37 -4.27
C SER A 185 8.84 8.44 -3.43
N SER A 186 8.04 9.50 -3.60
CA SER A 186 6.75 9.64 -2.93
C SER A 186 5.75 8.57 -3.38
N VAL A 187 5.63 8.35 -4.69
CA VAL A 187 4.73 7.33 -5.23
C VAL A 187 5.12 5.94 -4.73
N ILE A 188 6.40 5.59 -4.83
CA ILE A 188 6.83 4.24 -4.45
C ILE A 188 6.72 3.98 -2.94
N THR A 189 6.96 4.99 -2.10
CA THR A 189 6.79 4.85 -0.65
C THR A 189 5.31 4.62 -0.30
N HIS A 190 4.38 5.28 -1.00
CA HIS A 190 2.94 5.02 -0.87
C HIS A 190 2.56 3.60 -1.29
N GLU A 191 3.00 3.16 -2.47
CA GLU A 191 2.68 1.80 -2.97
C GLU A 191 3.25 0.70 -2.06
N ILE A 192 4.42 0.94 -1.46
CA ILE A 192 4.98 0.03 -0.45
C ILE A 192 4.06 -0.08 0.78
N GLY A 193 3.38 0.99 1.18
CA GLY A 193 2.35 0.91 2.22
C GLY A 193 1.24 -0.07 1.87
N HIS A 194 0.73 -0.03 0.62
CA HIS A 194 -0.24 -1.02 0.12
C HIS A 194 0.35 -2.43 0.07
N PHE A 195 1.57 -2.58 -0.41
CA PHE A 195 2.30 -3.85 -0.41
C PHE A 195 2.37 -4.47 0.99
N LEU A 196 2.51 -3.64 2.03
CA LEU A 196 2.59 -4.07 3.43
C LEU A 196 1.22 -4.26 4.11
N GLY A 197 0.11 -3.97 3.41
CA GLY A 197 -1.25 -4.22 3.90
C GLY A 197 -2.01 -2.99 4.40
N LEU A 198 -1.50 -1.78 4.16
CA LEU A 198 -2.22 -0.55 4.48
C LEU A 198 -3.17 -0.17 3.34
N SER A 199 -4.26 0.50 3.68
CA SER A 199 -5.16 1.17 2.74
C SER A 199 -4.98 2.68 2.82
N HIS A 200 -5.72 3.43 2.01
CA HIS A 200 -5.64 4.88 2.01
C HIS A 200 -6.04 5.49 3.36
N SER A 201 -5.40 6.60 3.71
CA SER A 201 -5.73 7.44 4.87
C SER A 201 -6.31 8.79 4.41
N ASP A 202 -7.27 9.32 5.15
CA ASP A 202 -7.81 10.67 4.95
C ASP A 202 -7.00 11.77 5.66
N VAL A 203 -5.98 11.39 6.45
CA VAL A 203 -5.13 12.31 7.19
C VAL A 203 -4.27 13.14 6.24
N GLN A 204 -4.34 14.45 6.41
CA GLN A 204 -3.50 15.34 5.63
C GLN A 204 -2.03 15.18 6.04
N GLY A 205 -1.16 14.97 5.04
CA GLY A 205 0.27 14.76 5.25
C GLY A 205 0.65 13.27 5.31
N SER A 206 -0.30 12.35 5.55
CA SER A 206 -0.03 10.91 5.49
C SER A 206 0.50 10.50 4.12
N THR A 207 1.50 9.63 4.11
CA THR A 207 1.99 8.96 2.90
C THR A 207 0.89 8.14 2.24
N MET A 208 -0.02 7.55 3.04
CA MET A 208 -1.14 6.75 2.51
C MET A 208 -2.32 7.59 2.00
N ARG A 209 -2.15 8.88 1.77
CA ARG A 209 -3.20 9.71 1.22
C ARG A 209 -3.47 9.37 -0.27
N PRO A 210 -4.76 9.23 -0.71
CA PRO A 210 -5.09 8.83 -2.09
C PRO A 210 -4.87 9.89 -3.15
N SER A 211 -4.37 11.08 -2.77
CA SER A 211 -4.18 12.20 -3.69
C SER A 211 -2.77 12.77 -3.58
N TYR A 212 -2.19 13.06 -4.72
CA TYR A 212 -0.86 13.63 -4.87
C TYR A 212 -0.91 14.90 -5.72
N ALA A 213 -0.12 15.91 -5.39
CA ALA A 213 0.02 17.11 -6.21
C ALA A 213 1.42 17.15 -6.83
N PRO A 214 1.55 17.46 -8.13
CA PRO A 214 2.86 17.61 -8.77
C PRO A 214 3.77 18.57 -8.01
N GLY A 215 5.06 18.32 -8.05
CA GLY A 215 6.09 19.09 -7.34
C GLY A 215 6.20 18.79 -5.84
N GLN A 216 5.37 17.93 -5.28
CA GLN A 216 5.46 17.52 -3.87
C GLN A 216 6.39 16.32 -3.71
N THR A 217 7.17 16.32 -2.62
CA THR A 217 8.09 15.22 -2.25
C THR A 217 7.84 14.72 -0.83
N SER A 218 6.84 15.27 -0.14
CA SER A 218 6.59 14.98 1.28
C SER A 218 6.16 13.55 1.57
N MET A 219 5.53 12.87 0.60
CA MET A 219 5.08 11.49 0.78
C MET A 219 6.21 10.45 0.64
N ALA A 220 7.45 10.88 0.38
CA ALA A 220 8.63 10.01 0.43
C ALA A 220 9.05 9.65 1.86
N THR A 221 8.46 10.29 2.88
CA THR A 221 8.67 10.00 4.29
C THR A 221 7.35 9.76 4.98
N ILE A 222 7.30 8.71 5.83
CA ILE A 222 6.08 8.38 6.55
C ILE A 222 5.85 9.32 7.73
N GLU A 223 4.58 9.65 7.98
CA GLU A 223 4.13 10.50 9.07
C GLU A 223 3.54 9.67 10.23
N PHE A 224 3.16 10.32 11.31
CA PHE A 224 2.69 9.65 12.53
C PHE A 224 1.52 8.69 12.28
N ASP A 225 0.57 9.06 11.43
CA ASP A 225 -0.58 8.22 11.07
C ASP A 225 -0.12 6.93 10.35
N ASP A 226 0.84 7.06 9.44
CA ASP A 226 1.43 5.95 8.71
C ASP A 226 2.17 4.99 9.66
N VAL A 227 2.92 5.54 10.63
CA VAL A 227 3.58 4.76 11.69
C VAL A 227 2.57 3.96 12.50
N GLN A 228 1.46 4.59 12.91
CA GLN A 228 0.40 3.87 13.61
C GLN A 228 -0.22 2.78 12.74
N GLY A 229 -0.43 3.05 11.46
CA GLY A 229 -0.97 2.10 10.48
C GLY A 229 -0.09 0.87 10.33
N ILE A 230 1.21 1.05 10.06
CA ILE A 230 2.12 -0.08 9.85
C ILE A 230 2.29 -0.90 11.13
N CYS A 231 2.35 -0.27 12.30
CA CYS A 231 2.44 -0.97 13.57
C CYS A 231 1.16 -1.76 13.91
N ALA A 232 0.01 -1.32 13.42
CA ALA A 232 -1.23 -2.07 13.55
C ALA A 232 -1.34 -3.22 12.54
N ALA A 233 -0.86 -3.02 11.30
CA ALA A 233 -0.82 -4.07 10.28
C ALA A 233 0.17 -5.19 10.64
N LEU A 234 1.33 -4.83 11.17
CA LEU A 234 2.47 -5.72 11.43
C LEU A 234 3.00 -5.52 12.86
N PRO A 235 2.20 -5.81 13.91
CA PRO A 235 2.60 -5.58 15.29
C PRO A 235 3.87 -6.40 15.64
N PRO A 236 4.76 -5.85 16.50
CA PRO A 236 6.07 -6.47 16.81
C PRO A 236 5.99 -7.91 17.29
N GLU A 237 4.94 -8.26 18.05
CA GLU A 237 4.76 -9.59 18.65
C GLU A 237 3.80 -10.49 17.85
N ARG A 238 3.61 -10.18 16.55
CA ARG A 238 2.74 -10.96 15.69
C ARG A 238 3.24 -12.39 15.52
N GLU A 239 2.36 -13.37 15.68
CA GLU A 239 2.65 -14.74 15.30
C GLU A 239 2.74 -14.85 13.77
N THR A 240 3.80 -15.51 13.30
CA THR A 240 4.05 -15.71 11.87
C THR A 240 4.13 -17.20 11.55
N LYS A 241 3.61 -17.59 10.38
CA LYS A 241 3.61 -18.98 9.93
C LYS A 241 4.97 -19.43 9.37
N SER A 242 5.79 -18.48 8.94
CA SER A 242 7.06 -18.73 8.27
C SER A 242 8.03 -17.58 8.49
N THR A 243 9.31 -17.86 8.32
CA THR A 243 10.40 -16.90 8.21
C THR A 243 11.03 -16.90 6.82
N SER A 244 10.50 -17.69 5.87
CA SER A 244 10.94 -17.68 4.48
C SER A 244 10.54 -16.38 3.81
N CYS A 245 11.44 -15.84 3.02
CA CYS A 245 11.19 -14.68 2.17
C CYS A 245 10.67 -15.07 0.78
N ASP A 246 10.73 -16.37 0.46
CA ASP A 246 10.30 -16.87 -0.86
C ASP A 246 8.81 -16.56 -1.10
N PRO A 247 8.45 -16.15 -2.32
CA PRO A 247 7.07 -16.11 -2.75
C PRO A 247 6.41 -17.49 -2.61
N ARG A 248 5.10 -17.49 -2.54
CA ARG A 248 4.35 -18.74 -2.52
C ARG A 248 4.68 -19.58 -3.76
N HIS A 249 4.96 -20.86 -3.55
CA HIS A 249 5.44 -21.83 -4.57
C HIS A 249 6.87 -21.60 -5.08
N GLY A 250 7.66 -20.77 -4.43
CA GLY A 250 9.04 -20.45 -4.76
C GLY A 250 9.18 -19.21 -5.65
N PHE A 251 10.40 -18.80 -5.86
CA PHE A 251 10.76 -17.64 -6.66
C PHE A 251 11.01 -17.99 -8.13
N SER A 252 10.57 -17.11 -9.05
CA SER A 252 10.93 -17.16 -10.46
C SER A 252 11.23 -15.76 -11.01
N SER A 253 12.43 -15.59 -11.56
CA SER A 253 12.83 -14.33 -12.22
C SER A 253 12.20 -14.14 -13.61
N GLU A 254 11.57 -15.17 -14.19
CA GLU A 254 11.00 -15.16 -15.53
C GLU A 254 9.48 -14.99 -15.54
N CYS A 255 8.86 -14.77 -14.36
CA CYS A 255 7.41 -14.83 -14.17
C CYS A 255 6.84 -16.20 -14.57
N ALA A 256 5.57 -16.28 -14.94
CA ALA A 256 5.02 -17.55 -15.38
C ALA A 256 5.81 -18.13 -16.55
N ILE A 257 6.38 -19.31 -16.36
CA ILE A 257 6.86 -20.10 -17.50
C ILE A 257 5.64 -20.28 -18.41
N PRO A 258 5.68 -19.88 -19.70
CA PRO A 258 4.58 -20.13 -20.61
C PRO A 258 4.21 -21.60 -20.50
N GLU A 259 2.96 -21.92 -20.16
CA GLU A 259 2.51 -23.30 -20.15
C GLU A 259 2.92 -23.94 -21.46
N SER A 260 3.89 -24.83 -21.40
CA SER A 260 4.18 -25.68 -22.53
C SER A 260 2.91 -26.46 -22.77
N LYS A 261 2.22 -26.19 -23.89
CA LYS A 261 0.99 -26.84 -24.32
C LYS A 261 1.25 -28.32 -24.56
N CYS A 262 1.43 -29.08 -23.49
CA CYS A 262 1.50 -30.52 -23.49
C CYS A 262 1.12 -31.04 -22.10
N ALA A 263 -0.18 -31.10 -21.82
CA ALA A 263 -0.80 -32.19 -21.06
C ALA A 263 -2.31 -31.97 -20.98
N LEU A 264 -3.02 -32.70 -21.81
CA LEU A 264 -4.41 -33.06 -21.55
C LEU A 264 -4.44 -33.96 -20.32
N THR A 265 -4.92 -33.47 -19.20
CA THR A 265 -5.44 -34.32 -18.13
C THR A 265 -6.74 -33.71 -17.60
N PRO A 266 -7.87 -34.38 -17.72
CA PRO A 266 -9.13 -33.87 -17.20
C PRO A 266 -9.28 -34.25 -15.73
N GLY A 267 -9.60 -33.28 -14.90
CA GLY A 267 -10.41 -33.48 -13.71
C GLY A 267 -9.72 -33.44 -12.36
N SER A 268 -9.85 -32.35 -11.66
CA SER A 268 -10.25 -32.35 -10.25
C SER A 268 -10.90 -31.00 -9.86
N PRO A 269 -12.10 -30.97 -9.29
CA PRO A 269 -12.75 -29.74 -8.84
C PRO A 269 -12.35 -29.46 -7.38
N GLY A 270 -11.43 -28.56 -7.18
CA GLY A 270 -11.01 -28.07 -5.88
C GLY A 270 -10.53 -26.63 -6.01
N GLY A 271 -11.42 -25.73 -6.45
CA GLY A 271 -11.09 -24.32 -6.60
C GLY A 271 -11.04 -23.62 -5.26
N LEU A 272 -9.86 -23.28 -4.76
CA LEU A 272 -9.68 -22.20 -3.81
C LEU A 272 -9.99 -20.89 -4.56
N ALA A 273 -11.02 -20.19 -4.13
CA ALA A 273 -11.35 -18.89 -4.68
C ALA A 273 -10.29 -17.87 -4.23
N SER A 274 -9.32 -17.62 -5.08
CA SER A 274 -8.44 -16.45 -4.92
C SER A 274 -9.19 -15.22 -5.41
N ALA A 275 -9.26 -14.18 -4.58
CA ALA A 275 -9.83 -12.90 -4.97
C ALA A 275 -8.70 -11.95 -5.34
N LEU A 276 -8.85 -11.29 -6.48
CA LEU A 276 -7.98 -10.20 -6.91
C LEU A 276 -8.55 -8.90 -6.36
N VAL A 277 -7.79 -8.18 -5.54
CA VAL A 277 -8.08 -6.80 -5.18
C VAL A 277 -7.00 -5.93 -5.76
N ALA A 278 -7.38 -5.12 -6.74
CA ALA A 278 -6.57 -4.01 -7.19
C ALA A 278 -6.84 -2.83 -6.24
N LEU A 279 -5.85 -2.44 -5.47
CA LEU A 279 -5.91 -1.19 -4.71
C LEU A 279 -5.66 -0.07 -5.71
N LEU A 280 -6.68 0.77 -5.91
CA LEU A 280 -6.55 1.95 -6.76
C LEU A 280 -5.44 2.82 -6.21
N GLY A 281 -4.36 2.91 -6.97
CA GLY A 281 -3.22 3.74 -6.63
C GLY A 281 -3.55 5.23 -6.57
N LEU A 282 -2.54 6.01 -6.25
CA LEU A 282 -2.62 7.48 -6.14
C LEU A 282 -3.32 8.11 -7.34
N SER A 283 -4.43 8.79 -7.09
CA SER A 283 -5.09 9.62 -8.11
C SER A 283 -4.49 11.01 -8.11
N SER A 284 -4.00 11.47 -9.25
CA SER A 284 -3.58 12.87 -9.41
C SER A 284 -4.82 13.77 -9.53
N THR A 285 -5.17 14.49 -8.47
CA THR A 285 -6.14 15.58 -8.59
C THR A 285 -5.47 16.78 -9.23
N MET A 286 -5.49 16.86 -10.58
CA MET A 286 -5.15 18.09 -11.27
C MET A 286 -6.23 19.13 -10.96
N LEU A 287 -5.94 20.06 -10.07
CA LEU A 287 -6.67 21.30 -9.94
C LEU A 287 -6.49 22.07 -11.25
N ARG A 288 -7.42 21.88 -12.21
CA ARG A 288 -7.52 22.73 -13.40
C ARG A 288 -7.70 24.15 -12.93
N ARG A 289 -6.62 24.93 -12.94
CA ARG A 289 -6.72 26.40 -12.92
C ARG A 289 -7.55 26.81 -14.14
N ARG A 290 -8.80 27.12 -13.92
CA ARG A 290 -9.62 27.83 -14.89
C ARG A 290 -8.93 29.18 -15.15
N SER A 291 -8.25 29.31 -16.27
CA SER A 291 -7.84 30.59 -16.83
C SER A 291 -9.11 31.41 -17.10
N ARG A 292 -9.30 32.48 -16.34
CA ARG A 292 -10.33 33.48 -16.61
C ARG A 292 -9.99 34.14 -17.96
N PRO A 293 -10.92 34.24 -18.91
CA PRO A 293 -10.67 35.03 -20.10
C PRO A 293 -10.57 36.50 -19.70
N SER A 294 -9.46 37.13 -20.09
CA SER A 294 -9.28 38.57 -20.01
C SER A 294 -10.27 39.25 -20.94
N THR A 295 -11.32 39.84 -20.42
CA THR A 295 -12.15 40.79 -21.16
C THR A 295 -11.42 42.12 -21.27
N ARG A 296 -10.72 42.35 -22.38
CA ARG A 296 -10.42 43.72 -22.83
C ARG A 296 -11.74 44.35 -23.31
N ARG A 297 -12.15 45.40 -22.69
CA ARG A 297 -13.11 46.37 -23.26
C ARG A 297 -12.35 47.50 -23.95
N PRO A 298 -12.95 48.11 -24.98
CA PRO A 298 -12.34 49.12 -25.85
C PRO A 298 -12.09 50.45 -25.12
#